data_efa7f8f6c14b3dbc03443bc5fdaeda1c
#
_entry.id   efa7f8f6c14b3dbc03443bc5fdaeda1c
#
_cell.length_a   1.000
_cell.length_b   1.000
_cell.length_c   1.000
_cell.angle_alpha   90.00
_cell.angle_beta   90.00
_cell.angle_gamma   90.00
#
_symmetry.space_group_name_H-M   'P 1'
#
loop_
_entity.id
_entity.type
_entity.pdbx_description
1 polymer ?
#
loop_
_entity_poly.entity_id
_entity_poly.type
_entity_poly.pdbx_seq_one_letter_code
_entity_poly.pdbx_strand_id
1 'polypeptide(L)'
;MKCFIFKRQPKSYNAWKSNTKAQKDGYKFLLENSYRAFNTTPDLLLDDLYGVVYFFHKRETGTDADNISKPVWDCLEEFLYDDDKKIKLRIGGCFDLNENDYNILDITDIPTNVSIELINAFLDDNCDYIVYVECGKL
;
A
#
# COMPACT_ATOMS: atom_id res chain seq x y z
N MET A 1 6.86 12.41 -4.04
CA MET A 1 5.95 11.33 -3.63
C MET A 1 6.54 10.50 -2.51
N LYS A 2 5.70 9.86 -1.73
CA LYS A 2 6.10 8.91 -0.70
C LYS A 2 5.60 7.53 -1.09
N CYS A 3 6.47 6.51 -1.03
CA CYS A 3 6.06 5.15 -1.33
C CYS A 3 6.77 4.12 -0.45
N PHE A 4 6.16 2.98 -0.32
CA PHE A 4 6.69 1.85 0.44
C PHE A 4 6.00 0.57 0.00
N ILE A 5 6.52 -0.57 0.43
CA ILE A 5 5.91 -1.88 0.23
C ILE A 5 5.79 -2.64 1.55
N PHE A 6 4.86 -3.57 1.60
CA PHE A 6 4.84 -4.62 2.61
C PHE A 6 4.43 -5.96 1.98
N LYS A 7 4.84 -7.06 2.63
CA LYS A 7 4.76 -8.41 2.05
C LYS A 7 3.71 -9.26 2.76
N ARG A 8 2.47 -8.79 2.80
CA ARG A 8 1.31 -9.50 3.39
C ARG A 8 0.08 -9.24 2.54
N GLN A 9 -0.95 -10.08 2.72
CA GLN A 9 -2.27 -9.76 2.19
C GLN A 9 -2.76 -8.43 2.77
N PRO A 10 -3.31 -7.54 1.94
CA PRO A 10 -3.96 -6.34 2.44
C PRO A 10 -5.28 -6.72 3.12
N LYS A 11 -5.72 -5.92 4.07
CA LYS A 11 -7.06 -6.05 4.64
C LYS A 11 -8.09 -5.53 3.65
N SER A 12 -9.18 -6.29 3.45
CA SER A 12 -10.33 -5.81 2.69
C SER A 12 -11.15 -4.84 3.54
N TYR A 13 -11.84 -3.91 2.90
CA TYR A 13 -12.73 -3.00 3.60
C TYR A 13 -13.85 -3.74 4.35
N ASN A 14 -14.39 -4.81 3.76
CA ASN A 14 -15.43 -5.60 4.40
C ASN A 14 -14.96 -6.25 5.71
N ALA A 15 -13.74 -6.80 5.74
CA ALA A 15 -13.15 -7.31 6.97
C ALA A 15 -12.78 -6.17 7.95
N TRP A 16 -12.25 -5.06 7.43
CA TRP A 16 -11.84 -3.88 8.21
C TRP A 16 -12.97 -3.30 9.05
N LYS A 17 -14.17 -3.18 8.49
CA LYS A 17 -15.35 -2.66 9.20
C LYS A 17 -15.66 -3.43 10.48
N SER A 18 -15.43 -4.74 10.49
CA SER A 18 -15.73 -5.63 11.61
C SER A 18 -14.51 -5.99 12.45
N ASN A 19 -13.31 -5.52 12.10
CA ASN A 19 -12.11 -5.76 12.88
C ASN A 19 -12.21 -5.12 14.26
N THR A 20 -11.63 -5.78 15.27
CA THR A 20 -11.45 -5.22 16.61
C THR A 20 -10.44 -4.07 16.57
N LYS A 21 -10.45 -3.24 17.63
CA LYS A 21 -9.44 -2.19 17.78
C LYS A 21 -8.01 -2.74 17.72
N ALA A 22 -7.77 -3.89 18.38
CA ALA A 22 -6.45 -4.53 18.37
C ALA A 22 -6.01 -4.96 16.97
N GLN A 23 -6.92 -5.51 16.15
CA GLN A 23 -6.64 -5.86 14.76
C GLN A 23 -6.34 -4.64 13.90
N LYS A 24 -7.09 -3.54 14.10
CA LYS A 24 -6.85 -2.27 13.40
C LYS A 24 -5.52 -1.65 13.80
N ASP A 25 -5.19 -1.65 15.08
CA ASP A 25 -3.92 -1.14 15.59
C ASP A 25 -2.73 -1.96 15.06
N GLY A 26 -2.89 -3.28 14.92
CA GLY A 26 -1.88 -4.14 14.33
C GLY A 26 -1.59 -3.83 12.87
N TYR A 27 -2.63 -3.57 12.08
CA TYR A 27 -2.46 -3.17 10.68
C TYR A 27 -1.83 -1.79 10.55
N LYS A 28 -2.27 -0.84 11.36
CA LYS A 28 -1.67 0.50 11.46
C LYS A 28 -0.18 0.42 11.79
N PHE A 29 0.20 -0.38 12.77
CA PHE A 29 1.59 -0.61 13.15
C PHE A 29 2.41 -1.17 11.99
N LEU A 30 1.87 -2.15 11.26
CA LEU A 30 2.51 -2.70 10.06
C LEU A 30 2.77 -1.62 9.00
N LEU A 31 1.76 -0.80 8.71
CA LEU A 31 1.88 0.22 7.67
C LEU A 31 2.84 1.34 8.06
N GLU A 32 2.77 1.81 9.30
CA GLU A 32 3.69 2.85 9.79
C GLU A 32 5.14 2.39 9.78
N ASN A 33 5.42 1.16 10.22
CA ASN A 33 6.78 0.60 10.19
C ASN A 33 7.26 0.34 8.76
N SER A 34 6.38 -0.12 7.88
CA SER A 34 6.71 -0.30 6.46
C SER A 34 7.05 1.04 5.80
N TYR A 35 6.30 2.08 6.11
CA TYR A 35 6.61 3.43 5.66
C TYR A 35 8.01 3.88 6.13
N ARG A 36 8.30 3.71 7.43
CA ARG A 36 9.58 4.11 8.02
C ARG A 36 10.78 3.34 7.48
N ALA A 37 10.57 2.13 6.98
CA ALA A 37 11.64 1.34 6.37
C ALA A 37 12.17 1.97 5.06
N PHE A 38 11.35 2.79 4.40
CA PHE A 38 11.69 3.38 3.10
C PHE A 38 11.74 4.91 3.11
N ASN A 39 11.16 5.55 4.11
CA ASN A 39 11.03 7.01 4.17
C ASN A 39 11.44 7.52 5.54
N THR A 40 11.89 8.77 5.60
CA THR A 40 12.08 9.46 6.87
C THR A 40 10.74 9.71 7.57
N THR A 41 10.74 9.91 8.89
CA THR A 41 9.53 10.25 9.65
C THR A 41 8.84 11.44 8.99
N PRO A 42 7.54 11.35 8.69
CA PRO A 42 6.87 12.38 7.92
C PRO A 42 6.55 13.62 8.76
N ASP A 43 6.71 14.79 8.16
CA ASP A 43 5.84 15.91 8.49
C ASP A 43 4.51 15.70 7.77
N LEU A 44 3.40 16.05 8.38
CA LEU A 44 2.09 15.85 7.77
C LEU A 44 1.99 16.56 6.42
N LEU A 45 1.51 15.83 5.42
CA LEU A 45 1.23 16.38 4.09
C LEU A 45 -0.05 17.20 4.15
N LEU A 46 0.04 18.47 3.76
CA LEU A 46 -1.06 19.44 3.90
C LEU A 46 -1.82 19.71 2.61
N ASP A 47 -1.28 19.32 1.47
CA ASP A 47 -1.91 19.52 0.16
C ASP A 47 -3.01 18.51 -0.12
N ASP A 48 -3.78 18.74 -1.20
CA ASP A 48 -4.60 17.70 -1.78
C ASP A 48 -3.71 16.63 -2.40
N LEU A 49 -4.06 15.36 -2.19
CA LEU A 49 -3.22 14.22 -2.46
C LEU A 49 -3.89 13.24 -3.42
N TYR A 50 -3.06 12.48 -4.13
CA TYR A 50 -3.47 11.21 -4.71
C TYR A 50 -2.90 10.05 -3.89
N GLY A 51 -3.55 8.91 -3.95
CA GLY A 51 -3.09 7.69 -3.31
C GLY A 51 -3.23 6.48 -4.22
N VAL A 52 -2.21 5.61 -4.21
CA VAL A 52 -2.18 4.38 -5.01
C VAL A 52 -1.94 3.20 -4.08
N VAL A 53 -2.74 2.15 -4.24
CA VAL A 53 -2.53 0.87 -3.56
C VAL A 53 -2.61 -0.23 -4.61
N TYR A 54 -1.49 -0.90 -4.87
CA TYR A 54 -1.42 -2.05 -5.77
C TYR A 54 -1.11 -3.31 -4.98
N PHE A 55 -1.95 -4.32 -5.14
CA PHE A 55 -1.75 -5.64 -4.56
C PHE A 55 -1.31 -6.63 -5.63
N PHE A 56 -0.09 -7.12 -5.50
CA PHE A 56 0.46 -8.17 -6.37
C PHE A 56 0.42 -9.50 -5.60
N HIS A 57 -0.13 -10.52 -6.21
CA HIS A 57 -0.27 -11.83 -5.57
C HIS A 57 0.11 -12.96 -6.51
N LYS A 58 0.65 -14.04 -5.94
CA LYS A 58 0.96 -15.30 -6.63
C LYS A 58 -0.07 -16.38 -6.32
N ARG A 59 -0.85 -16.20 -5.24
CA ARG A 59 -1.97 -17.06 -4.85
C ARG A 59 -3.28 -16.31 -4.98
N GLU A 60 -4.32 -17.02 -5.38
CA GLU A 60 -5.68 -16.49 -5.44
C GLU A 60 -6.16 -16.11 -4.04
N THR A 61 -6.73 -14.92 -3.89
CA THR A 61 -7.17 -14.39 -2.60
C THR A 61 -8.64 -13.98 -2.58
N GLY A 62 -9.28 -13.87 -3.75
CA GLY A 62 -10.62 -13.32 -3.87
C GLY A 62 -10.74 -11.84 -3.49
N THR A 63 -9.62 -11.13 -3.35
CA THR A 63 -9.61 -9.71 -2.97
C THR A 63 -9.81 -8.83 -4.19
N ASP A 64 -10.77 -7.89 -4.11
CA ASP A 64 -11.07 -6.93 -5.18
C ASP A 64 -10.27 -5.63 -5.00
N ALA A 65 -9.92 -5.01 -6.12
CA ALA A 65 -9.12 -3.78 -6.16
C ALA A 65 -9.76 -2.61 -5.40
N ASP A 66 -11.07 -2.48 -5.42
CA ASP A 66 -11.81 -1.41 -4.76
C ASP A 66 -11.98 -1.60 -3.25
N ASN A 67 -11.61 -2.78 -2.72
CA ASN A 67 -11.72 -3.11 -1.30
C ASN A 67 -10.42 -2.93 -0.50
N ILE A 68 -9.28 -2.60 -1.13
CA ILE A 68 -7.97 -2.60 -0.48
C ILE A 68 -7.49 -1.21 -0.04
N SER A 69 -8.02 -0.14 -0.63
CA SER A 69 -7.52 1.22 -0.40
C SER A 69 -7.95 1.81 0.93
N LYS A 70 -9.22 1.70 1.28
CA LYS A 70 -9.79 2.36 2.46
C LYS A 70 -9.05 2.02 3.77
N PRO A 71 -8.76 0.74 4.09
CA PRO A 71 -8.00 0.42 5.29
C PRO A 71 -6.60 1.02 5.32
N VAL A 72 -5.92 1.09 4.17
CA VAL A 72 -4.59 1.71 4.07
C VAL A 72 -4.66 3.18 4.46
N TRP A 73 -5.59 3.92 3.86
CA TRP A 73 -5.69 5.36 4.10
C TRP A 73 -6.22 5.68 5.49
N ASP A 74 -7.09 4.87 6.06
CA ASP A 74 -7.50 4.99 7.46
C ASP A 74 -6.31 4.81 8.43
N CYS A 75 -5.41 3.87 8.15
CA CYS A 75 -4.22 3.62 8.97
C CYS A 75 -3.19 4.74 8.91
N LEU A 76 -3.08 5.44 7.78
CA LEU A 76 -2.09 6.50 7.56
C LEU A 76 -2.59 7.89 7.96
N GLU A 77 -3.86 8.03 8.31
CA GLU A 77 -4.43 9.26 8.85
C GLU A 77 -3.76 9.61 10.18
N GLU A 78 -3.48 10.88 10.39
CA GLU A 78 -2.72 11.43 11.51
C GLU A 78 -1.23 11.02 11.55
N PHE A 79 -0.81 10.12 10.70
CA PHE A 79 0.59 9.73 10.55
C PHE A 79 1.24 10.40 9.32
N LEU A 80 0.58 10.38 8.18
CA LEU A 80 1.10 10.92 6.92
C LEU A 80 0.38 12.21 6.50
N TYR A 81 -0.87 12.36 6.86
CA TYR A 81 -1.73 13.52 6.60
C TYR A 81 -2.77 13.62 7.73
N ASP A 82 -3.42 14.77 7.86
CA ASP A 82 -4.33 15.05 8.98
C ASP A 82 -5.75 14.49 8.78
N ASP A 83 -6.23 14.40 7.53
CA ASP A 83 -7.59 13.95 7.20
C ASP A 83 -7.56 13.17 5.87
N ASP A 84 -8.13 11.98 5.85
CA ASP A 84 -8.17 11.12 4.67
C ASP A 84 -8.99 11.73 3.51
N LYS A 85 -9.81 12.75 3.78
CA LYS A 85 -10.50 13.53 2.75
C LYS A 85 -9.54 14.30 1.83
N LYS A 86 -8.30 14.49 2.26
CA LYS A 86 -7.26 15.09 1.41
C LYS A 86 -6.84 14.18 0.27
N ILE A 87 -7.07 12.90 0.36
CA ILE A 87 -6.79 11.98 -0.74
C ILE A 87 -7.95 12.03 -1.73
N LYS A 88 -7.84 12.95 -2.66
CA LYS A 88 -8.89 13.27 -3.63
C LYS A 88 -9.00 12.25 -4.75
N LEU A 89 -7.88 11.62 -5.11
CA LEU A 89 -7.80 10.58 -6.12
C LEU A 89 -7.24 9.32 -5.50
N ARG A 90 -8.00 8.24 -5.57
CA ARG A 90 -7.59 6.91 -5.06
C ARG A 90 -7.56 5.93 -6.20
N ILE A 91 -6.42 5.28 -6.38
CA ILE A 91 -6.20 4.26 -7.40
C ILE A 91 -5.92 2.94 -6.68
N GLY A 92 -6.68 1.92 -7.01
CA GLY A 92 -6.49 0.57 -6.49
C GLY A 92 -6.32 -0.43 -7.62
N GLY A 93 -5.51 -1.46 -7.40
CA GLY A 93 -5.33 -2.53 -8.37
C GLY A 93 -4.96 -3.84 -7.68
N CYS A 94 -5.44 -4.96 -8.24
CA CYS A 94 -5.06 -6.31 -7.85
C CYS A 94 -4.51 -7.03 -9.07
N PHE A 95 -3.31 -7.59 -8.97
CA PHE A 95 -2.59 -8.16 -10.11
C PHE A 95 -2.05 -9.54 -9.78
N ASP A 96 -2.36 -10.51 -10.63
CA ASP A 96 -1.82 -11.87 -10.54
C ASP A 96 -0.44 -11.93 -11.20
N LEU A 97 0.60 -12.12 -10.41
CA LEU A 97 1.96 -12.21 -10.92
C LEU A 97 2.20 -13.43 -11.81
N ASN A 98 1.36 -14.46 -11.73
CA ASN A 98 1.44 -15.61 -12.63
C ASN A 98 0.99 -15.28 -14.05
N GLU A 99 0.22 -14.19 -14.22
CA GLU A 99 -0.24 -13.68 -15.51
C GLU A 99 0.62 -12.52 -16.04
N ASN A 100 1.77 -12.26 -15.40
CA ASN A 100 2.71 -11.17 -15.76
C ASN A 100 2.12 -9.76 -15.63
N ASP A 101 1.19 -9.55 -14.69
CA ASP A 101 0.52 -8.26 -14.47
C ASP A 101 1.38 -7.23 -13.75
N TYR A 102 2.66 -7.53 -13.51
CA TYR A 102 3.58 -6.58 -12.87
C TYR A 102 4.01 -5.42 -13.77
N ASN A 103 3.70 -5.46 -15.07
CA ASN A 103 4.04 -4.42 -16.04
C ASN A 103 3.25 -3.11 -15.84
N ILE A 104 2.21 -3.12 -15.01
CA ILE A 104 1.41 -1.93 -14.72
C ILE A 104 2.21 -0.84 -14.01
N LEU A 105 3.26 -1.22 -13.30
CA LEU A 105 4.03 -0.29 -12.48
C LEU A 105 5.27 0.18 -13.23
N ASP A 106 5.34 1.49 -13.50
CA ASP A 106 6.54 2.12 -14.03
C ASP A 106 7.49 2.43 -12.87
N ILE A 107 8.60 1.71 -12.81
CA ILE A 107 9.59 1.85 -11.74
C ILE A 107 10.56 3.02 -11.95
N THR A 108 10.48 3.71 -13.09
CA THR A 108 11.43 4.78 -13.44
C THR A 108 11.45 5.90 -12.40
N ASP A 109 10.27 6.30 -11.91
CA ASP A 109 10.11 7.39 -10.95
C ASP A 109 10.03 6.91 -9.50
N ILE A 110 10.12 5.61 -9.25
CA ILE A 110 10.10 5.05 -7.90
C ILE A 110 11.50 5.18 -7.29
N PRO A 111 11.62 5.64 -6.02
CA PRO A 111 12.92 5.66 -5.33
C PRO A 111 13.61 4.30 -5.38
N THR A 112 14.93 4.32 -5.57
CA THR A 112 15.73 3.11 -5.79
C THR A 112 15.57 2.07 -4.68
N ASN A 113 15.53 2.50 -3.41
CA ASN A 113 15.35 1.59 -2.28
C ASN A 113 14.02 0.82 -2.34
N VAL A 114 12.96 1.45 -2.79
CA VAL A 114 11.65 0.80 -2.94
C VAL A 114 11.65 -0.11 -4.17
N SER A 115 12.16 0.35 -5.31
CA SER A 115 12.15 -0.44 -6.55
C SER A 115 12.99 -1.70 -6.44
N ILE A 116 14.14 -1.65 -5.76
CA ILE A 116 14.98 -2.84 -5.51
C ILE A 116 14.22 -3.87 -4.68
N GLU A 117 13.62 -3.46 -3.57
CA GLU A 117 12.87 -4.37 -2.70
C GLU A 117 11.63 -4.93 -3.41
N LEU A 118 10.96 -4.14 -4.24
CA LEU A 118 9.81 -4.57 -5.02
C LEU A 118 10.21 -5.65 -6.03
N ILE A 119 11.28 -5.43 -6.79
CA ILE A 119 11.79 -6.41 -7.76
C ILE A 119 12.23 -7.69 -7.06
N ASN A 120 12.96 -7.59 -5.95
CA ASN A 120 13.39 -8.74 -5.16
C ASN A 120 12.18 -9.55 -4.66
N ALA A 121 11.13 -8.88 -4.23
CA ALA A 121 9.89 -9.52 -3.78
C ALA A 121 9.18 -10.26 -4.92
N PHE A 122 9.14 -9.68 -6.12
CA PHE A 122 8.58 -10.35 -7.30
C PHE A 122 9.32 -11.62 -7.67
N LEU A 123 10.64 -11.64 -7.47
CA LEU A 123 11.51 -12.77 -7.81
C LEU A 123 11.64 -13.81 -6.68
N ASP A 124 11.16 -13.50 -5.49
CA ASP A 124 11.24 -14.39 -4.32
C ASP A 124 10.09 -15.40 -4.34
N ASP A 125 10.42 -16.68 -4.59
CA ASP A 125 9.44 -17.77 -4.63
C ASP A 125 8.70 -17.98 -3.29
N ASN A 126 9.24 -17.50 -2.19
CA ASN A 126 8.62 -17.58 -0.86
C ASN A 126 7.74 -16.36 -0.53
N CYS A 127 7.71 -15.37 -1.40
CA CYS A 127 6.89 -14.17 -1.22
C CYS A 127 5.65 -14.24 -2.12
N ASP A 128 4.49 -14.53 -1.52
CA ASP A 128 3.24 -14.71 -2.27
C ASP A 128 2.43 -13.42 -2.39
N TYR A 129 2.68 -12.42 -1.54
CA TYR A 129 1.88 -11.21 -1.44
C TYR A 129 2.77 -9.98 -1.31
N ILE A 130 2.52 -8.99 -2.13
CA ILE A 130 3.23 -7.71 -2.11
C ILE A 130 2.21 -6.61 -2.27
N VAL A 131 2.22 -5.63 -1.36
CA VAL A 131 1.42 -4.42 -1.49
C VAL A 131 2.34 -3.24 -1.70
N TYR A 132 2.09 -2.49 -2.76
CA TYR A 132 2.76 -1.22 -3.06
C TYR A 132 1.83 -0.07 -2.72
N VAL A 133 2.32 0.89 -1.95
CA VAL A 133 1.56 2.07 -1.54
C VAL A 133 2.32 3.32 -1.96
N GLU A 134 1.62 4.25 -2.59
CA GLU A 134 2.17 5.53 -3.02
C GLU A 134 1.21 6.65 -2.67
N CYS A 135 1.77 7.77 -2.20
CA CYS A 135 1.01 8.98 -1.91
C CYS A 135 1.83 10.19 -2.35
N GLY A 136 1.18 11.12 -3.01
CA GLY A 136 1.83 12.33 -3.50
C GLY A 136 0.87 13.48 -3.67
N LYS A 137 1.44 14.65 -3.96
CA LYS A 137 0.66 15.86 -4.25
C LYS A 137 -0.08 15.70 -5.57
N LEU A 138 -1.37 16.01 -5.51
CA LEU A 138 -2.24 15.96 -6.68
C LEU A 138 -1.92 17.09 -7.67
#